data_78fc3769b19ec436ee4a83071ff1d19b
#
_entry.id   78fc3769b19ec436ee4a83071ff1d19b
#
_cell.length_a   1.000
_cell.length_b   1.000
_cell.length_c   1.000
_cell.angle_alpha   90.00
_cell.angle_beta   90.00
_cell.angle_gamma   90.00
#
_symmetry.space_group_name_H-M   'P 1'
#
loop_
_entity.id
_entity.type
_entity.pdbx_description
1 polymer ?
#
loop_
_entity_poly.entity_id
_entity_poly.type
_entity_poly.pdbx_seq_one_letter_code
_entity_poly.pdbx_strand_id
1 'polypeptide(L)'
;DVFSGRVIKADVIIKDGIICGVGSYSGENEQDVSGKYIMPGFIDSHVHIESSMTQPSEYAKAVMPHGITTVIADPHEITNVCGEDGLEFMLKSAENIPLDVNLMLPSCVPATPFEHTGANLDAKTTQKLAPKFFGIGEMMNYPGIVSGDDETLGKLCLDIIDGHAPLLSGHELDAYASAGIKTDHECSVIEEMTEKISKGMYILLREGTLSLDVAKLIKGVTPYTLRRCAFCTDDRFVGEIIRDGSIDHCIRKAVSL
;
A
#
# COMPACT_ATOMS: atom_id res chain seq x y z
N ASP A 1 -3.72 -10.03 -20.84
CA ASP A 1 -4.22 -8.67 -21.10
C ASP A 1 -5.20 -8.27 -20.00
N VAL A 2 -4.74 -7.39 -19.11
CA VAL A 2 -5.49 -6.93 -17.93
C VAL A 2 -6.68 -6.02 -18.31
N PHE A 3 -6.65 -5.36 -19.45
CA PHE A 3 -7.74 -4.50 -19.90
C PHE A 3 -8.95 -5.28 -20.39
N SER A 4 -8.71 -6.42 -21.06
CA SER A 4 -9.77 -7.29 -21.57
C SER A 4 -10.11 -8.45 -20.61
N GLY A 5 -9.31 -8.66 -19.56
CA GLY A 5 -9.43 -9.79 -18.65
C GLY A 5 -9.19 -11.15 -19.34
N ARG A 6 -8.40 -11.19 -20.42
CA ARG A 6 -8.18 -12.41 -21.21
C ARG A 6 -6.74 -12.85 -21.15
N VAL A 7 -6.56 -14.15 -21.13
CA VAL A 7 -5.25 -14.78 -21.43
C VAL A 7 -5.18 -14.98 -22.94
N ILE A 8 -4.16 -14.41 -23.58
CA ILE A 8 -3.93 -14.53 -25.02
C ILE A 8 -2.54 -15.11 -25.27
N LYS A 9 -2.39 -15.92 -26.31
CA LYS A 9 -1.09 -16.42 -26.76
C LYS A 9 -0.51 -15.40 -27.74
N ALA A 10 0.57 -14.74 -27.36
CA ALA A 10 1.15 -13.65 -28.13
C ALA A 10 2.60 -13.39 -27.69
N ASP A 11 3.34 -12.66 -28.52
CA ASP A 11 4.61 -12.07 -28.13
C ASP A 11 4.37 -10.70 -27.48
N VAL A 12 5.28 -10.27 -26.61
CA VAL A 12 5.30 -8.95 -26.02
C VAL A 12 6.56 -8.23 -26.45
N ILE A 13 6.44 -7.12 -27.17
CA ILE A 13 7.58 -6.30 -27.56
C ILE A 13 7.75 -5.13 -26.60
N ILE A 14 8.98 -4.96 -26.12
CA ILE A 14 9.37 -3.92 -25.17
C ILE A 14 10.51 -3.10 -25.79
N LYS A 15 10.41 -1.77 -25.70
CA LYS A 15 11.46 -0.86 -26.08
C LYS A 15 11.59 0.23 -25.02
N ASP A 16 12.79 0.47 -24.54
CA ASP A 16 13.11 1.49 -23.54
C ASP A 16 12.20 1.42 -22.29
N GLY A 17 11.95 0.19 -21.80
CA GLY A 17 11.09 -0.06 -20.65
C GLY A 17 9.57 0.05 -20.92
N ILE A 18 9.16 0.33 -22.15
CA ILE A 18 7.75 0.50 -22.55
C ILE A 18 7.27 -0.71 -23.34
N ILE A 19 6.10 -1.25 -22.99
CA ILE A 19 5.42 -2.27 -23.80
C ILE A 19 4.88 -1.55 -25.05
N CYS A 20 5.50 -1.85 -26.19
CA CYS A 20 5.13 -1.25 -27.48
C CYS A 20 4.06 -2.05 -28.24
N GLY A 21 3.88 -3.33 -27.90
CA GLY A 21 2.86 -4.14 -28.56
C GLY A 21 2.73 -5.55 -27.96
N VAL A 22 1.55 -6.12 -28.18
CA VAL A 22 1.22 -7.50 -27.83
C VAL A 22 0.59 -8.14 -29.07
N GLY A 23 1.22 -9.17 -29.64
CA GLY A 23 0.79 -9.78 -30.90
C GLY A 23 1.80 -10.75 -31.44
N SER A 24 2.05 -10.71 -32.74
CA SER A 24 3.11 -11.50 -33.41
C SER A 24 4.23 -10.55 -33.77
N TYR A 25 5.36 -10.67 -33.11
CA TYR A 25 6.51 -9.79 -33.24
C TYR A 25 7.83 -10.58 -33.26
N SER A 26 8.89 -9.96 -33.77
CA SER A 26 10.27 -10.37 -33.59
C SER A 26 11.12 -9.18 -33.15
N GLY A 27 12.21 -9.42 -32.46
CA GLY A 27 13.07 -8.37 -31.92
C GLY A 27 14.56 -8.70 -32.04
N GLU A 28 15.42 -7.74 -31.79
CA GLU A 28 16.88 -7.93 -31.76
C GLU A 28 17.31 -8.91 -30.66
N ASN A 29 16.66 -8.81 -29.49
CA ASN A 29 16.89 -9.70 -28.36
C ASN A 29 15.58 -10.40 -28.04
N GLU A 30 15.57 -11.70 -28.16
CA GLU A 30 14.38 -12.51 -27.90
C GLU A 30 14.61 -13.43 -26.70
N GLN A 31 13.61 -13.49 -25.82
CA GLN A 31 13.57 -14.44 -24.73
C GLN A 31 12.37 -15.36 -24.92
N ASP A 32 12.61 -16.65 -25.09
CA ASP A 32 11.54 -17.63 -25.16
C ASP A 32 10.90 -17.84 -23.78
N VAL A 33 9.63 -17.46 -23.69
CA VAL A 33 8.79 -17.64 -22.51
C VAL A 33 7.60 -18.58 -22.80
N SER A 34 7.74 -19.43 -23.81
CA SER A 34 6.72 -20.42 -24.20
C SER A 34 6.29 -21.26 -23.01
N GLY A 35 4.98 -21.43 -22.83
CA GLY A 35 4.38 -22.14 -21.69
C GLY A 35 4.35 -21.38 -20.37
N LYS A 36 4.81 -20.12 -20.34
CA LYS A 36 4.71 -19.23 -19.17
C LYS A 36 3.62 -18.17 -19.37
N TYR A 37 3.23 -17.53 -18.28
CA TYR A 37 2.33 -16.38 -18.29
C TYR A 37 3.13 -15.11 -18.03
N ILE A 38 2.89 -14.08 -18.86
CA ILE A 38 3.38 -12.73 -18.62
C ILE A 38 2.22 -11.90 -18.10
N MET A 39 2.44 -11.21 -17.00
CA MET A 39 1.47 -10.32 -16.35
C MET A 39 2.20 -9.11 -15.77
N PRO A 40 1.49 -8.00 -15.46
CA PRO A 40 2.07 -6.91 -14.69
C PRO A 40 2.65 -7.40 -13.36
N GLY A 41 3.72 -6.76 -12.90
CA GLY A 41 4.23 -6.98 -11.54
C GLY A 41 3.18 -6.65 -10.48
N PHE A 42 3.27 -7.31 -9.34
CA PHE A 42 2.36 -7.05 -8.23
C PHE A 42 2.72 -5.73 -7.54
N ILE A 43 1.69 -5.10 -6.98
CA ILE A 43 1.79 -3.89 -6.18
C ILE A 43 1.37 -4.26 -4.76
N ASP A 44 2.24 -3.97 -3.78
CA ASP A 44 1.83 -3.96 -2.37
C ASP A 44 1.26 -2.58 -2.06
N SER A 45 -0.02 -2.53 -1.76
CA SER A 45 -0.75 -1.26 -1.68
C SER A 45 -0.62 -0.54 -0.34
N HIS A 46 -0.03 -1.20 0.67
CA HIS A 46 0.31 -0.62 1.96
C HIS A 46 1.31 -1.52 2.70
N VAL A 47 2.46 -0.96 3.07
CA VAL A 47 3.51 -1.71 3.78
C VAL A 47 4.35 -0.79 4.65
N HIS A 48 4.84 -1.33 5.78
CA HIS A 48 5.89 -0.76 6.59
C HIS A 48 7.19 -1.55 6.34
N ILE A 49 8.13 -0.95 5.57
CA ILE A 49 9.39 -1.63 5.24
C ILE A 49 10.18 -1.92 6.52
N GLU A 50 10.10 -1.04 7.50
CA GLU A 50 10.77 -1.15 8.80
C GLU A 50 10.33 -2.40 9.58
N SER A 51 9.07 -2.78 9.52
CA SER A 51 8.53 -3.98 10.16
C SER A 51 9.14 -5.27 9.61
N SER A 52 9.67 -5.24 8.39
CA SER A 52 10.45 -6.36 7.85
C SER A 52 11.83 -6.49 8.50
N MET A 53 12.25 -5.54 9.34
CA MET A 53 13.59 -5.40 9.94
C MET A 53 14.68 -5.19 8.89
N THR A 54 14.35 -4.61 7.75
CA THR A 54 15.30 -4.33 6.66
C THR A 54 15.16 -2.88 6.17
N GLN A 55 16.11 -2.46 5.35
CA GLN A 55 16.05 -1.19 4.62
C GLN A 55 15.53 -1.42 3.18
N PRO A 56 15.10 -0.39 2.45
CA PRO A 56 14.50 -0.53 1.12
C PRO A 56 15.27 -1.41 0.14
N SER A 57 16.61 -1.33 0.10
CA SER A 57 17.43 -2.13 -0.82
C SER A 57 17.43 -3.63 -0.49
N GLU A 58 17.38 -4.01 0.78
CA GLU A 58 17.30 -5.41 1.21
C GLU A 58 15.86 -5.93 1.11
N TYR A 59 14.89 -5.07 1.43
CA TYR A 59 13.48 -5.37 1.21
C TYR A 59 13.19 -5.72 -0.26
N ALA A 60 13.73 -4.93 -1.19
CA ALA A 60 13.60 -5.19 -2.62
C ALA A 60 14.09 -6.59 -3.01
N LYS A 61 15.24 -7.03 -2.45
CA LYS A 61 15.77 -8.38 -2.70
C LYS A 61 14.85 -9.49 -2.18
N ALA A 62 14.12 -9.21 -1.11
CA ALA A 62 13.18 -10.18 -0.53
C ALA A 62 11.88 -10.27 -1.33
N VAL A 63 11.30 -9.14 -1.78
CA VAL A 63 9.96 -9.14 -2.38
C VAL A 63 9.95 -9.35 -3.89
N MET A 64 10.96 -8.86 -4.62
CA MET A 64 11.00 -8.97 -6.08
C MET A 64 10.99 -10.41 -6.62
N PRO A 65 11.66 -11.40 -5.99
CA PRO A 65 11.53 -12.81 -6.39
C PRO A 65 10.09 -13.35 -6.33
N HIS A 66 9.21 -12.69 -5.54
CA HIS A 66 7.78 -12.99 -5.43
C HIS A 66 6.91 -12.20 -6.41
N GLY A 67 7.55 -11.45 -7.34
CA GLY A 67 6.87 -10.71 -8.40
C GLY A 67 6.37 -9.33 -8.02
N ILE A 68 6.74 -8.80 -6.85
CA ILE A 68 6.41 -7.43 -6.44
C ILE A 68 7.37 -6.48 -7.15
N THR A 69 6.83 -5.51 -7.86
CA THR A 69 7.60 -4.49 -8.58
C THR A 69 7.38 -3.08 -8.04
N THR A 70 6.33 -2.89 -7.26
CA THR A 70 5.95 -1.58 -6.70
C THR A 70 5.41 -1.77 -5.28
N VAL A 71 5.74 -0.85 -4.40
CA VAL A 71 5.17 -0.77 -3.05
C VAL A 71 4.74 0.65 -2.70
N ILE A 72 3.67 0.77 -1.94
CA ILE A 72 3.25 2.00 -1.29
C ILE A 72 3.64 1.86 0.19
N ALA A 73 4.66 2.60 0.62
CA ALA A 73 5.27 2.41 1.92
C ALA A 73 5.08 3.63 2.83
N ASP A 74 4.61 3.41 4.05
CA ASP A 74 4.48 4.43 5.09
C ASP A 74 5.60 4.24 6.13
N PRO A 75 6.62 5.12 6.16
CA PRO A 75 7.77 4.99 7.04
C PRO A 75 7.54 5.68 8.40
N HIS A 76 6.41 5.43 9.06
CA HIS A 76 6.12 6.12 10.31
C HIS A 76 6.95 5.61 11.50
N GLU A 77 7.42 4.38 11.51
CA GLU A 77 8.23 3.82 12.59
C GLU A 77 9.58 4.53 12.70
N ILE A 78 10.33 4.60 11.60
CA ILE A 78 11.61 5.33 11.62
C ILE A 78 11.38 6.82 11.86
N THR A 79 10.27 7.36 11.39
CA THR A 79 9.93 8.77 11.60
C THR A 79 9.64 9.06 13.07
N ASN A 80 8.95 8.15 13.78
CA ASN A 80 8.74 8.26 15.23
C ASN A 80 10.05 8.29 16.03
N VAL A 81 11.12 7.68 15.52
CA VAL A 81 12.43 7.61 16.19
C VAL A 81 13.34 8.77 15.76
N CYS A 82 13.43 9.04 14.46
CA CYS A 82 14.44 9.89 13.85
C CYS A 82 13.86 11.16 13.17
N GLY A 83 12.54 11.35 13.14
CA GLY A 83 11.91 12.52 12.53
C GLY A 83 12.23 12.71 11.05
N GLU A 84 12.50 13.96 10.64
CA GLU A 84 12.82 14.30 9.26
C GLU A 84 14.07 13.56 8.73
N ASP A 85 15.05 13.26 9.58
CA ASP A 85 16.25 12.50 9.19
C ASP A 85 15.91 11.06 8.80
N GLY A 86 14.94 10.44 9.49
CA GLY A 86 14.41 9.11 9.14
C GLY A 86 13.72 9.11 7.77
N LEU A 87 12.90 10.12 7.50
CA LEU A 87 12.26 10.30 6.19
C LEU A 87 13.29 10.50 5.06
N GLU A 88 14.31 11.32 5.29
CA GLU A 88 15.37 11.54 4.31
C GLU A 88 16.19 10.28 4.05
N PHE A 89 16.44 9.47 5.11
CA PHE A 89 17.08 8.16 4.96
C PHE A 89 16.25 7.23 4.07
N MET A 90 14.93 7.14 4.30
CA MET A 90 14.06 6.27 3.51
C MET A 90 13.98 6.72 2.06
N LEU A 91 13.83 8.02 1.79
CA LEU A 91 13.85 8.59 0.44
C LEU A 91 15.14 8.23 -0.31
N LYS A 92 16.31 8.47 0.30
CA LYS A 92 17.61 8.14 -0.32
C LYS A 92 17.83 6.65 -0.49
N SER A 93 17.41 5.83 0.47
CA SER A 93 17.58 4.38 0.41
C SER A 93 16.69 3.71 -0.64
N ALA A 94 15.62 4.38 -1.05
CA ALA A 94 14.74 3.96 -2.13
C ALA A 94 15.23 4.39 -3.53
N GLU A 95 16.25 5.24 -3.62
CA GLU A 95 16.80 5.66 -4.90
C GLU A 95 17.66 4.55 -5.54
N ASN A 96 17.59 4.45 -6.87
CA ASN A 96 18.45 3.56 -7.68
C ASN A 96 18.36 2.06 -7.32
N ILE A 97 17.25 1.63 -6.75
CA ILE A 97 16.92 0.21 -6.57
C ILE A 97 15.90 -0.24 -7.62
N PRO A 98 15.84 -1.54 -7.96
CA PRO A 98 14.94 -2.02 -9.00
C PRO A 98 13.47 -2.10 -8.58
N LEU A 99 13.15 -1.93 -7.28
CA LEU A 99 11.79 -1.84 -6.75
C LEU A 99 11.31 -0.39 -6.82
N ASP A 100 10.11 -0.17 -7.34
CA ASP A 100 9.46 1.14 -7.29
C ASP A 100 8.84 1.37 -5.91
N VAL A 101 9.45 2.27 -5.12
CA VAL A 101 9.03 2.56 -3.75
C VAL A 101 8.36 3.93 -3.71
N ASN A 102 7.05 3.94 -3.55
CA ASN A 102 6.25 5.14 -3.40
C ASN A 102 6.07 5.45 -1.91
N LEU A 103 6.89 6.36 -1.39
CA LEU A 103 6.84 6.71 0.03
C LEU A 103 5.68 7.65 0.33
N MET A 104 4.92 7.29 1.34
CA MET A 104 3.88 8.13 1.95
C MET A 104 4.51 9.01 3.03
N LEU A 105 3.96 10.20 3.26
CA LEU A 105 4.35 11.05 4.37
C LEU A 105 3.52 10.68 5.61
N PRO A 106 4.13 10.18 6.68
CA PRO A 106 3.41 9.78 7.88
C PRO A 106 2.53 10.90 8.45
N SER A 107 1.28 10.59 8.74
CA SER A 107 0.33 11.53 9.33
C SER A 107 0.36 11.50 10.86
N CYS A 108 0.79 10.38 11.44
CA CYS A 108 0.65 10.02 12.84
C CYS A 108 2.01 9.86 13.52
N VAL A 109 2.74 10.97 13.68
CA VAL A 109 4.00 11.04 14.41
C VAL A 109 3.91 12.19 15.42
N PRO A 110 3.60 11.89 16.70
CA PRO A 110 3.15 10.60 17.24
C PRO A 110 1.73 10.22 16.80
N ALA A 111 1.34 8.95 16.97
CA ALA A 111 -0.01 8.48 16.68
C ALA A 111 -1.03 9.02 17.71
N THR A 112 -0.61 9.20 18.96
CA THR A 112 -1.43 9.77 20.02
C THR A 112 -0.65 10.77 20.88
N PRO A 113 -1.32 11.73 21.56
CA PRO A 113 -0.63 12.66 22.44
C PRO A 113 -0.10 12.03 23.74
N PHE A 114 -0.35 10.75 23.97
CA PHE A 114 0.09 10.02 25.17
C PHE A 114 1.41 9.27 24.96
N GLU A 115 1.93 9.25 23.73
CA GLU A 115 3.16 8.55 23.40
C GLU A 115 4.41 9.36 23.73
N HIS A 116 5.46 8.62 24.11
CA HIS A 116 6.83 9.14 24.14
C HIS A 116 7.48 8.87 22.79
N THR A 117 7.54 9.89 21.95
CA THR A 117 8.11 9.80 20.61
C THR A 117 9.44 10.54 20.51
N GLY A 118 10.30 10.13 19.59
CA GLY A 118 11.54 10.84 19.27
C GLY A 118 11.32 12.07 18.38
N ALA A 119 10.18 12.19 17.73
CA ALA A 119 9.86 13.31 16.84
C ALA A 119 8.38 13.67 16.86
N ASN A 120 8.06 14.84 16.30
CA ASN A 120 6.68 15.30 16.10
C ASN A 120 6.59 15.95 14.71
N LEU A 121 5.70 15.45 13.86
CA LEU A 121 5.33 16.07 12.59
C LEU A 121 4.02 16.82 12.74
N ASP A 122 4.10 18.12 13.00
CA ASP A 122 2.93 19.00 12.99
C ASP A 122 2.42 19.27 11.55
N ALA A 123 1.23 19.84 11.43
CA ALA A 123 0.62 20.16 10.14
C ALA A 123 1.53 21.04 9.27
N LYS A 124 2.23 22.00 9.86
CA LYS A 124 3.14 22.90 9.14
C LYS A 124 4.34 22.14 8.57
N THR A 125 4.93 21.25 9.35
CA THR A 125 6.04 20.39 8.92
C THR A 125 5.57 19.42 7.82
N THR A 126 4.40 18.81 8.01
CA THR A 126 3.77 17.92 7.01
C THR A 126 3.57 18.65 5.67
N GLN A 127 2.98 19.84 5.69
CA GLN A 127 2.78 20.65 4.46
C GLN A 127 4.09 21.04 3.78
N LYS A 128 5.15 21.35 4.54
CA LYS A 128 6.49 21.64 4.00
C LYS A 128 7.10 20.43 3.31
N LEU A 129 6.93 19.23 3.85
CA LEU A 129 7.53 18.00 3.35
C LEU A 129 6.72 17.35 2.23
N ALA A 130 5.41 17.55 2.19
CA ALA A 130 4.46 16.90 1.28
C ALA A 130 4.91 16.81 -0.20
N PRO A 131 5.55 17.82 -0.82
CA PRO A 131 5.97 17.74 -2.23
C PRO A 131 6.97 16.63 -2.54
N LYS A 132 7.60 16.02 -1.54
CA LYS A 132 8.57 14.94 -1.73
C LYS A 132 7.93 13.54 -1.69
N PHE A 133 6.66 13.44 -1.37
CA PHE A 133 5.98 12.17 -1.07
C PHE A 133 4.82 11.89 -2.02
N PHE A 134 4.49 10.62 -2.14
CA PHE A 134 3.42 10.13 -3.01
C PHE A 134 2.02 10.49 -2.48
N GLY A 135 1.86 10.50 -1.17
CA GLY A 135 0.61 10.79 -0.49
C GLY A 135 0.82 10.97 1.01
N ILE A 136 -0.25 11.12 1.75
CA ILE A 136 -0.27 11.12 3.23
C ILE A 136 -0.46 9.68 3.68
N GLY A 137 0.42 9.21 4.57
CA GLY A 137 0.36 7.90 5.20
C GLY A 137 -0.87 7.72 6.08
N GLU A 138 -1.04 6.53 6.59
CA GLU A 138 -2.26 6.12 7.30
C GLU A 138 -2.73 7.12 8.37
N MET A 139 -3.97 7.56 8.22
CA MET A 139 -4.58 8.54 9.13
C MET A 139 -5.21 7.83 10.33
N MET A 140 -4.38 7.47 11.32
CA MET A 140 -4.82 6.80 12.55
C MET A 140 -5.63 7.70 13.46
N ASN A 141 -5.41 9.04 13.41
CA ASN A 141 -6.14 9.99 14.26
C ASN A 141 -7.54 10.28 13.70
N TYR A 142 -8.36 9.23 13.48
CA TYR A 142 -9.74 9.43 13.07
C TYR A 142 -10.57 10.22 14.11
N PRO A 143 -10.30 10.14 15.44
CA PRO A 143 -11.01 11.02 16.39
C PRO A 143 -10.76 12.51 16.15
N GLY A 144 -9.54 12.88 15.75
CA GLY A 144 -9.21 14.26 15.36
C GLY A 144 -9.96 14.69 14.10
N ILE A 145 -10.07 13.82 13.10
CA ILE A 145 -10.87 14.10 11.90
C ILE A 145 -12.33 14.31 12.26
N VAL A 146 -12.93 13.40 13.03
CA VAL A 146 -14.34 13.43 13.41
C VAL A 146 -14.67 14.66 14.26
N SER A 147 -13.76 15.07 15.14
CA SER A 147 -13.94 16.26 15.98
C SER A 147 -13.65 17.58 15.26
N GLY A 148 -13.08 17.54 14.06
CA GLY A 148 -12.71 18.74 13.31
C GLY A 148 -11.45 19.43 13.87
N ASP A 149 -10.49 18.66 14.39
CA ASP A 149 -9.22 19.19 14.91
C ASP A 149 -8.39 19.81 13.77
N ASP A 150 -8.11 21.12 13.89
CA ASP A 150 -7.40 21.89 12.86
C ASP A 150 -5.99 21.35 12.57
N GLU A 151 -5.30 20.83 13.60
CA GLU A 151 -3.96 20.25 13.44
C GLU A 151 -4.02 18.95 12.63
N THR A 152 -4.96 18.07 12.93
CA THR A 152 -5.15 16.82 12.20
C THR A 152 -5.61 17.08 10.75
N LEU A 153 -6.60 17.94 10.57
CA LEU A 153 -7.10 18.33 9.24
C LEU A 153 -6.02 19.02 8.39
N GLY A 154 -5.17 19.83 9.03
CA GLY A 154 -4.06 20.52 8.36
C GLY A 154 -3.00 19.60 7.76
N LYS A 155 -2.94 18.34 8.17
CA LYS A 155 -2.06 17.30 7.59
C LYS A 155 -2.59 16.69 6.28
N LEU A 156 -3.89 16.84 5.99
CA LEU A 156 -4.51 16.30 4.77
C LEU A 156 -4.23 17.18 3.55
N CYS A 157 -2.97 17.36 3.20
CA CYS A 157 -2.50 18.35 2.22
C CYS A 157 -2.13 17.76 0.85
N LEU A 158 -2.36 16.46 0.64
CA LEU A 158 -2.17 15.77 -0.64
C LEU A 158 -3.46 15.08 -1.08
N ASP A 159 -3.57 14.78 -2.38
CA ASP A 159 -4.77 14.15 -2.96
C ASP A 159 -4.93 12.67 -2.62
N ILE A 160 -3.82 11.99 -2.33
CA ILE A 160 -3.79 10.59 -1.91
C ILE A 160 -3.59 10.58 -0.40
N ILE A 161 -4.56 10.03 0.31
CA ILE A 161 -4.54 9.93 1.78
C ILE A 161 -4.96 8.51 2.13
N ASP A 162 -4.06 7.79 2.78
CA ASP A 162 -4.34 6.46 3.31
C ASP A 162 -5.08 6.53 4.64
N GLY A 163 -5.83 5.50 4.97
CA GLY A 163 -6.66 5.44 6.16
C GLY A 163 -6.35 4.26 7.06
N HIS A 164 -6.64 4.49 8.34
CA HIS A 164 -6.53 3.53 9.42
C HIS A 164 -7.61 3.82 10.44
N ALA A 165 -8.78 3.21 10.28
CA ALA A 165 -9.93 3.50 11.12
C ALA A 165 -10.72 2.22 11.44
N PRO A 166 -10.16 1.31 12.28
CA PRO A 166 -10.80 0.06 12.62
C PRO A 166 -12.18 0.30 13.24
N LEU A 167 -13.18 -0.44 12.74
CA LEU A 167 -14.57 -0.43 13.21
C LEU A 167 -15.30 0.93 13.14
N LEU A 168 -14.71 1.93 12.48
CA LEU A 168 -15.37 3.21 12.27
C LEU A 168 -16.57 3.05 11.35
N SER A 169 -17.73 3.57 11.72
CA SER A 169 -19.01 3.39 11.03
C SER A 169 -19.93 4.60 11.15
N GLY A 170 -21.04 4.60 10.40
CA GLY A 170 -22.08 5.62 10.49
C GLY A 170 -21.59 7.05 10.18
N HIS A 171 -22.07 8.03 10.94
CA HIS A 171 -21.74 9.45 10.68
C HIS A 171 -20.27 9.78 10.93
N GLU A 172 -19.60 9.06 11.81
CA GLU A 172 -18.16 9.26 12.03
C GLU A 172 -17.36 8.78 10.80
N LEU A 173 -17.76 7.68 10.18
CA LEU A 173 -17.19 7.24 8.91
C LEU A 173 -17.51 8.23 7.77
N ASP A 174 -18.71 8.82 7.75
CA ASP A 174 -19.04 9.85 6.76
C ASP A 174 -18.09 11.06 6.88
N ALA A 175 -17.82 11.51 8.11
CA ALA A 175 -16.87 12.60 8.35
C ALA A 175 -15.46 12.23 7.88
N TYR A 176 -14.98 11.05 8.22
CA TYR A 176 -13.66 10.53 7.85
C TYR A 176 -13.48 10.44 6.32
N ALA A 177 -14.42 9.83 5.62
CA ALA A 177 -14.39 9.72 4.16
C ALA A 177 -14.53 11.10 3.48
N SER A 178 -15.36 12.00 4.02
CA SER A 178 -15.55 13.36 3.50
C SER A 178 -14.32 14.25 3.65
N ALA A 179 -13.44 13.94 4.62
CA ALA A 179 -12.15 14.60 4.77
C ALA A 179 -11.14 14.24 3.65
N GLY A 180 -11.48 13.28 2.78
CA GLY A 180 -10.68 12.91 1.61
C GLY A 180 -9.86 11.63 1.79
N ILE A 181 -9.98 10.93 2.91
CA ILE A 181 -9.33 9.64 3.15
C ILE A 181 -9.97 8.59 2.23
N LYS A 182 -9.14 7.86 1.46
CA LYS A 182 -9.62 7.05 0.33
C LYS A 182 -9.47 5.55 0.52
N THR A 183 -8.61 5.12 1.43
CA THR A 183 -8.28 3.69 1.64
C THR A 183 -8.47 3.32 3.10
N ASP A 184 -8.53 2.03 3.38
CA ASP A 184 -8.45 1.49 4.74
C ASP A 184 -8.01 0.02 4.67
N HIS A 185 -7.07 -0.38 5.53
CA HIS A 185 -6.52 -1.73 5.63
C HIS A 185 -6.88 -2.42 6.95
N GLU A 186 -7.60 -1.74 7.84
CA GLU A 186 -7.93 -2.22 9.19
C GLU A 186 -9.25 -2.99 9.27
N CYS A 187 -9.99 -3.12 8.16
CA CYS A 187 -11.21 -3.91 8.16
C CYS A 187 -10.97 -5.36 8.61
N SER A 188 -11.75 -5.83 9.54
CA SER A 188 -11.67 -7.20 10.05
C SER A 188 -12.96 -8.01 9.85
N VAL A 189 -14.06 -7.38 9.43
CA VAL A 189 -15.35 -7.99 9.14
C VAL A 189 -15.95 -7.46 7.82
N ILE A 190 -16.77 -8.28 7.17
CA ILE A 190 -17.33 -7.95 5.85
C ILE A 190 -18.29 -6.76 5.92
N GLU A 191 -19.02 -6.60 7.00
CA GLU A 191 -19.96 -5.51 7.22
C GLU A 191 -19.24 -4.16 7.20
N GLU A 192 -18.12 -4.05 7.92
CA GLU A 192 -17.26 -2.87 7.92
C GLU A 192 -16.70 -2.57 6.53
N MET A 193 -16.13 -3.60 5.87
CA MET A 193 -15.62 -3.51 4.50
C MET A 193 -16.71 -2.97 3.55
N THR A 194 -17.91 -3.52 3.62
CA THR A 194 -19.02 -3.15 2.73
C THR A 194 -19.48 -1.71 2.98
N GLU A 195 -19.57 -1.29 4.24
CA GLU A 195 -19.94 0.07 4.60
C GLU A 195 -18.90 1.08 4.07
N LYS A 196 -17.61 0.86 4.31
CA LYS A 196 -16.53 1.72 3.80
C LYS A 196 -16.52 1.82 2.27
N ILE A 197 -16.72 0.69 1.57
CA ILE A 197 -16.86 0.68 0.11
C ILE A 197 -18.06 1.52 -0.34
N SER A 198 -19.19 1.46 0.39
CA SER A 198 -20.40 2.25 0.06
C SER A 198 -20.17 3.77 0.18
N LYS A 199 -19.18 4.19 0.98
CA LYS A 199 -18.73 5.58 1.10
C LYS A 199 -17.68 5.98 0.05
N GLY A 200 -17.34 5.07 -0.88
CA GLY A 200 -16.38 5.30 -1.96
C GLY A 200 -14.94 4.98 -1.63
N MET A 201 -14.66 4.41 -0.46
CA MET A 201 -13.32 4.01 -0.06
C MET A 201 -12.85 2.74 -0.77
N TYR A 202 -11.54 2.55 -0.84
CA TYR A 202 -10.90 1.30 -1.24
C TYR A 202 -10.50 0.52 0.01
N ILE A 203 -10.66 -0.80 -0.05
CA ILE A 203 -10.27 -1.69 1.04
C ILE A 203 -9.05 -2.49 0.63
N LEU A 204 -8.02 -2.42 1.47
CA LEU A 204 -6.79 -3.16 1.28
C LEU A 204 -6.87 -4.41 2.17
N LEU A 205 -7.03 -5.58 1.53
CA LEU A 205 -7.13 -6.86 2.23
C LEU A 205 -5.74 -7.24 2.73
N ARG A 206 -5.58 -7.17 4.05
CA ARG A 206 -4.29 -7.30 4.71
C ARG A 206 -3.93 -8.76 5.02
N GLU A 207 -2.66 -9.10 4.76
CA GLU A 207 -2.06 -10.39 5.14
C GLU A 207 -0.63 -10.18 5.64
N GLY A 208 -0.52 -9.62 6.83
CA GLY A 208 0.73 -9.37 7.53
C GLY A 208 1.22 -10.55 8.36
N THR A 209 2.12 -10.29 9.32
CA THR A 209 2.58 -11.31 10.28
C THR A 209 1.52 -11.61 11.34
N LEU A 210 0.89 -10.58 11.89
CA LEU A 210 -0.10 -10.73 12.97
C LEU A 210 -1.53 -10.50 12.49
N SER A 211 -1.73 -9.66 11.50
CA SER A 211 -3.04 -9.29 10.96
C SER A 211 -3.35 -10.08 9.71
N LEU A 212 -4.20 -11.11 9.83
CA LEU A 212 -4.51 -12.10 8.81
C LEU A 212 -5.98 -11.95 8.35
N ASP A 213 -6.26 -10.92 7.54
CA ASP A 213 -7.63 -10.51 7.24
C ASP A 213 -8.14 -11.01 5.87
N VAL A 214 -7.26 -11.48 4.98
CA VAL A 214 -7.67 -12.01 3.66
C VAL A 214 -8.74 -13.08 3.80
N ALA A 215 -8.56 -14.07 4.69
CA ALA A 215 -9.54 -15.15 4.88
C ALA A 215 -10.89 -14.66 5.43
N LYS A 216 -10.89 -13.58 6.20
CA LYS A 216 -12.09 -12.98 6.77
C LYS A 216 -12.89 -12.20 5.73
N LEU A 217 -12.19 -11.47 4.87
CA LEU A 217 -12.77 -10.45 3.99
C LEU A 217 -13.01 -10.94 2.56
N ILE A 218 -12.31 -12.00 2.10
CA ILE A 218 -12.33 -12.39 0.67
C ILE A 218 -13.74 -12.71 0.16
N LYS A 219 -14.63 -13.20 1.02
CA LYS A 219 -16.04 -13.46 0.67
C LYS A 219 -16.85 -12.18 0.42
N GLY A 220 -16.37 -11.04 0.90
CA GLY A 220 -16.94 -9.72 0.60
C GLY A 220 -16.49 -9.16 -0.76
N VAL A 221 -15.49 -9.80 -1.40
CA VAL A 221 -15.06 -9.44 -2.75
C VAL A 221 -15.99 -10.08 -3.77
N THR A 222 -16.85 -9.27 -4.34
CA THR A 222 -17.88 -9.63 -5.32
C THR A 222 -17.60 -8.91 -6.63
N PRO A 223 -18.29 -9.24 -7.73
CA PRO A 223 -18.18 -8.46 -8.97
C PRO A 223 -18.47 -6.95 -8.82
N TYR A 224 -19.20 -6.56 -7.77
CA TYR A 224 -19.54 -5.16 -7.49
C TYR A 224 -18.47 -4.46 -6.64
N THR A 225 -17.81 -5.18 -5.72
CA THR A 225 -16.80 -4.62 -4.80
C THR A 225 -15.37 -4.81 -5.30
N LEU A 226 -15.12 -5.73 -6.22
CA LEU A 226 -13.80 -6.10 -6.73
C LEU A 226 -12.92 -4.90 -7.11
N ARG A 227 -13.51 -3.89 -7.76
CA ARG A 227 -12.78 -2.69 -8.22
C ARG A 227 -12.40 -1.73 -7.09
N ARG A 228 -12.85 -2.01 -5.87
CA ARG A 228 -12.56 -1.25 -4.66
C ARG A 228 -11.71 -2.03 -3.67
N CYS A 229 -11.14 -3.15 -4.10
CA CYS A 229 -10.31 -4.01 -3.26
C CYS A 229 -8.91 -4.16 -3.85
N ALA A 230 -7.92 -4.15 -2.98
CA ALA A 230 -6.54 -4.50 -3.30
C ALA A 230 -5.97 -5.37 -2.17
N PHE A 231 -4.78 -5.93 -2.35
CA PHE A 231 -4.06 -6.63 -1.30
C PHE A 231 -2.95 -5.75 -0.73
N CYS A 232 -2.64 -5.93 0.56
CA CYS A 232 -1.48 -5.35 1.21
C CYS A 232 -0.87 -6.34 2.20
N THR A 233 0.37 -6.11 2.58
CA THR A 233 1.03 -6.90 3.62
C THR A 233 1.11 -6.20 4.96
N ASP A 234 1.08 -4.86 4.99
CA ASP A 234 1.22 -4.09 6.21
C ASP A 234 2.52 -4.45 6.94
N ASP A 235 2.46 -4.91 8.18
CA ASP A 235 3.58 -5.42 8.97
C ASP A 235 3.91 -6.87 8.63
N ARG A 236 5.01 -7.11 7.90
CA ARG A 236 5.42 -8.47 7.54
C ARG A 236 6.91 -8.68 7.69
N PHE A 237 7.31 -9.68 8.51
CA PHE A 237 8.70 -10.01 8.73
C PHE A 237 9.38 -10.59 7.48
N VAL A 238 10.61 -10.17 7.23
CA VAL A 238 11.38 -10.61 6.06
C VAL A 238 11.53 -12.13 5.96
N GLY A 239 11.68 -12.82 7.09
CA GLY A 239 11.75 -14.28 7.12
C GLY A 239 10.49 -14.97 6.61
N GLU A 240 9.31 -14.37 6.84
CA GLU A 240 8.04 -14.85 6.30
C GLU A 240 7.91 -14.51 4.82
N ILE A 241 8.33 -13.31 4.42
CA ILE A 241 8.37 -12.93 3.01
C ILE A 241 9.19 -13.95 2.20
N ILE A 242 10.40 -14.26 2.66
CA ILE A 242 11.29 -15.22 1.97
C ILE A 242 10.69 -16.62 1.93
N ARG A 243 10.04 -17.08 3.01
CA ARG A 243 9.49 -18.42 3.13
C ARG A 243 8.17 -18.59 2.40
N ASP A 244 7.26 -17.65 2.59
CA ASP A 244 5.84 -17.80 2.22
C ASP A 244 5.45 -16.89 1.03
N GLY A 245 6.17 -15.79 0.83
CA GLY A 245 5.86 -14.76 -0.15
C GLY A 245 5.26 -13.49 0.45
N SER A 246 4.84 -12.60 -0.41
CA SER A 246 4.22 -11.30 -0.10
C SER A 246 2.82 -11.24 -0.76
N ILE A 247 2.59 -10.35 -1.72
CA ILE A 247 1.28 -10.26 -2.43
C ILE A 247 0.94 -11.56 -3.18
N ASP A 248 1.92 -12.28 -3.70
CA ASP A 248 1.71 -13.61 -4.29
C ASP A 248 1.16 -14.61 -3.26
N HIS A 249 1.56 -14.51 -1.99
CA HIS A 249 0.97 -15.30 -0.90
C HIS A 249 -0.50 -14.90 -0.67
N CYS A 250 -0.81 -13.59 -0.62
CA CYS A 250 -2.20 -13.11 -0.49
C CYS A 250 -3.09 -13.68 -1.61
N ILE A 251 -2.60 -13.66 -2.86
CA ILE A 251 -3.33 -14.16 -4.02
C ILE A 251 -3.52 -15.68 -3.92
N ARG A 252 -2.47 -16.46 -3.62
CA ARG A 252 -2.60 -17.91 -3.46
C ARG A 252 -3.60 -18.28 -2.36
N LYS A 253 -3.54 -17.56 -1.22
CA LYS A 253 -4.49 -17.74 -0.12
C LYS A 253 -5.92 -17.43 -0.55
N ALA A 254 -6.13 -16.29 -1.21
CA ALA A 254 -7.46 -15.89 -1.69
C ALA A 254 -8.05 -16.89 -2.70
N VAL A 255 -7.23 -17.44 -3.59
CA VAL A 255 -7.67 -18.45 -4.58
C VAL A 255 -8.01 -19.79 -3.92
N SER A 256 -7.38 -20.11 -2.79
CA SER A 256 -7.62 -21.38 -2.07
C SER A 256 -8.89 -21.39 -1.20
N LEU A 257 -9.54 -20.25 -0.99
CA LEU A 257 -10.73 -20.05 -0.15
C LEU A 257 -12.02 -20.00 -0.96
#